data_d8059797c1bd0c077e5376d3a171ecbe
#
_entry.id   d8059797c1bd0c077e5376d3a171ecbe
#
_cell.length_a   1.000
_cell.length_b   1.000
_cell.length_c   1.000
_cell.angle_alpha   90.00
_cell.angle_beta   90.00
_cell.angle_gamma   90.00
#
_symmetry.space_group_name_H-M   'P 1'
#
loop_
_entity.id
_entity.type
_entity.pdbx_description
1 polymer ?
#
loop_
_entity_poly.entity_id
_entity_poly.type
_entity_poly.pdbx_seq_one_letter_code
_entity_poly.pdbx_strand_id
1 'polypeptide(L)'
;RESLYVVNTYAQKYFTDTLYNSDEGKSIGLSYFKERGLSEEIIQRFQLGYAPEGRTVFTDRAIKEGYNLDYLVKAGVTIRVEGEEGKATMHYDRFAGRVMFPIHNITGRVIGFGGRALKKEAKAKYVNSPESEIYHKSKVLYGMPFARKAISTEDNCYLVEGYTDVTSMHQSGIENVVASS
;
A
#
# COMPACT_ATOMS: atom_id res chain seq x y z
N ARG A 1 -17.28 5.12 -7.49
CA ARG A 1 -16.71 5.18 -6.14
C ARG A 1 -16.50 3.78 -5.54
N GLU A 2 -17.54 2.98 -5.50
CA GLU A 2 -17.46 1.60 -4.99
C GLU A 2 -16.45 0.77 -5.81
N SER A 3 -16.37 1.00 -7.11
CA SER A 3 -15.41 0.33 -7.99
C SER A 3 -13.96 0.55 -7.57
N LEU A 4 -13.64 1.71 -7.00
CA LEU A 4 -12.29 2.00 -6.49
C LEU A 4 -11.98 1.19 -5.23
N TYR A 5 -12.96 1.01 -4.35
CA TYR A 5 -12.82 0.12 -3.19
C TYR A 5 -12.59 -1.33 -3.61
N VAL A 6 -13.33 -1.79 -4.61
CA VAL A 6 -13.19 -3.16 -5.14
C VAL A 6 -11.78 -3.38 -5.69
N VAL A 7 -11.27 -2.45 -6.49
CA VAL A 7 -9.93 -2.52 -7.05
C VAL A 7 -8.86 -2.48 -5.95
N ASN A 8 -9.00 -1.61 -4.97
CA ASN A 8 -8.04 -1.52 -3.86
C ASN A 8 -8.04 -2.78 -2.99
N THR A 9 -9.22 -3.37 -2.76
CA THR A 9 -9.32 -4.63 -2.02
C THR A 9 -8.60 -5.76 -2.77
N TYR A 10 -8.80 -5.84 -4.07
CA TYR A 10 -8.09 -6.80 -4.91
C TYR A 10 -6.58 -6.59 -4.84
N ALA A 11 -6.13 -5.34 -5.02
CA ALA A 11 -4.71 -5.01 -4.98
C ALA A 11 -4.09 -5.37 -3.63
N GLN A 12 -4.76 -5.07 -2.52
CA GLN A 12 -4.27 -5.41 -1.19
C GLN A 12 -4.10 -6.92 -1.03
N LYS A 13 -5.07 -7.70 -1.45
CA LYS A 13 -4.99 -9.17 -1.38
C LYS A 13 -3.88 -9.72 -2.28
N TYR A 14 -3.74 -9.14 -3.47
CA TYR A 14 -2.68 -9.52 -4.40
C TYR A 14 -1.29 -9.25 -3.82
N PHE A 15 -1.07 -8.07 -3.23
CA PHE A 15 0.23 -7.73 -2.64
C PHE A 15 0.54 -8.58 -1.41
N THR A 16 -0.45 -8.89 -0.59
CA THR A 16 -0.29 -9.78 0.57
C THR A 16 0.05 -11.21 0.10
N ASP A 17 -0.67 -11.72 -0.89
CA ASP A 17 -0.39 -13.03 -1.46
C ASP A 17 1.02 -13.10 -2.06
N THR A 18 1.42 -12.06 -2.79
CA THR A 18 2.76 -11.97 -3.37
C THR A 18 3.84 -11.99 -2.29
N LEU A 19 3.62 -11.30 -1.18
CA LEU A 19 4.56 -11.27 -0.06
C LEU A 19 4.81 -12.66 0.52
N TYR A 20 3.74 -13.43 0.73
CA TYR A 20 3.83 -14.72 1.42
C TYR A 20 4.07 -15.92 0.51
N ASN A 21 3.63 -15.85 -0.74
CA ASN A 21 3.56 -17.02 -1.62
C ASN A 21 4.45 -16.97 -2.87
N SER A 22 5.13 -15.83 -3.13
CA SER A 22 6.10 -15.76 -4.21
C SER A 22 7.53 -15.83 -3.65
N ASP A 23 8.46 -16.36 -4.44
CA ASP A 23 9.88 -16.41 -4.06
C ASP A 23 10.45 -15.00 -3.86
N GLU A 24 10.14 -14.09 -4.77
CA GLU A 24 10.55 -12.69 -4.69
C GLU A 24 9.97 -12.01 -3.44
N GLY A 25 8.68 -12.19 -3.19
CA GLY A 25 8.02 -11.64 -2.02
C GLY A 25 8.63 -12.11 -0.71
N LYS A 26 8.93 -13.40 -0.60
CA LYS A 26 9.57 -13.98 0.59
C LYS A 26 11.01 -13.50 0.77
N SER A 27 11.81 -13.57 -0.29
CA SER A 27 13.25 -13.28 -0.20
C SER A 27 13.53 -11.79 -0.08
N ILE A 28 12.71 -10.92 -0.63
CA ILE A 28 12.91 -9.47 -0.64
C ILE A 28 11.96 -8.78 0.34
N GLY A 29 10.65 -8.94 0.16
CA GLY A 29 9.64 -8.22 0.94
C GLY A 29 9.57 -8.68 2.40
N LEU A 30 9.39 -9.95 2.61
CA LEU A 30 9.25 -10.51 3.96
C LEU A 30 10.57 -10.37 4.75
N SER A 31 11.70 -10.56 4.07
CA SER A 31 13.03 -10.34 4.67
C SER A 31 13.20 -8.89 5.13
N TYR A 32 12.75 -7.94 4.32
CA TYR A 32 12.78 -6.51 4.69
C TYR A 32 12.02 -6.25 5.99
N PHE A 33 10.79 -6.76 6.09
CA PHE A 33 9.98 -6.55 7.30
C PHE A 33 10.59 -7.23 8.53
N LYS A 34 11.13 -8.44 8.36
CA LYS A 34 11.79 -9.18 9.45
C LYS A 34 13.07 -8.50 9.93
N GLU A 35 13.88 -7.96 9.01
CA GLU A 35 15.08 -7.20 9.35
C GLU A 35 14.75 -5.94 10.15
N ARG A 36 13.57 -5.36 9.93
CA ARG A 36 13.04 -4.23 10.69
C ARG A 36 12.42 -4.64 12.01
N GLY A 37 12.45 -5.91 12.36
CA GLY A 37 11.93 -6.42 13.62
C GLY A 37 10.43 -6.60 13.66
N LEU A 38 9.73 -6.53 12.53
CA LEU A 38 8.28 -6.71 12.51
C LEU A 38 7.91 -8.18 12.64
N SER A 39 6.97 -8.47 13.54
CA SER A 39 6.42 -9.80 13.73
C SER A 39 5.42 -10.12 12.63
N GLU A 40 5.20 -11.42 12.42
CA GLU A 40 4.19 -11.87 11.46
C GLU A 40 2.80 -11.37 11.83
N GLU A 41 2.47 -11.30 13.12
CA GLU A 41 1.20 -10.76 13.60
C GLU A 41 0.99 -9.31 13.13
N ILE A 42 2.00 -8.46 13.24
CA ILE A 42 1.92 -7.06 12.82
C ILE A 42 1.83 -6.96 11.30
N ILE A 43 2.61 -7.75 10.57
CA ILE A 43 2.55 -7.77 9.11
C ILE A 43 1.12 -8.12 8.64
N GLN A 44 0.50 -9.11 9.25
CA GLN A 44 -0.87 -9.51 8.92
C GLN A 44 -1.91 -8.46 9.36
N ARG A 45 -1.76 -7.92 10.55
CA ARG A 45 -2.70 -6.93 11.09
C ARG A 45 -2.79 -5.68 10.22
N PHE A 46 -1.64 -5.17 9.76
CA PHE A 46 -1.58 -4.00 8.89
C PHE A 46 -1.72 -4.35 7.41
N GLN A 47 -1.90 -5.62 7.08
CA GLN A 47 -2.07 -6.13 5.72
C GLN A 47 -0.92 -5.73 4.79
N LEU A 48 0.30 -5.77 5.31
CA LEU A 48 1.48 -5.40 4.54
C LEU A 48 1.67 -6.37 3.37
N GLY A 49 2.31 -5.91 2.32
CA GLY A 49 2.45 -6.69 1.10
C GLY A 49 3.72 -6.35 0.33
N TYR A 50 3.80 -6.93 -0.86
CA TYR A 50 4.91 -6.70 -1.78
C TYR A 50 4.38 -6.64 -3.21
N ALA A 51 4.76 -5.62 -3.95
CA ALA A 51 4.44 -5.50 -5.37
C ALA A 51 5.63 -6.04 -6.18
N PRO A 52 5.41 -7.05 -7.04
CA PRO A 52 6.52 -7.69 -7.74
C PRO A 52 7.21 -6.73 -8.69
N GLU A 53 8.49 -6.98 -8.92
CA GLU A 53 9.26 -6.26 -9.92
C GLU A 53 8.72 -6.58 -11.32
N GLY A 54 9.03 -5.72 -12.25
CA GLY A 54 8.52 -5.81 -13.60
C GLY A 54 7.56 -4.67 -13.86
N ARG A 55 7.45 -4.32 -15.11
CA ARG A 55 6.75 -3.09 -15.49
C ARG A 55 5.23 -3.20 -15.37
N THR A 56 4.67 -4.37 -15.68
CA THR A 56 3.22 -4.55 -15.83
C THR A 56 2.67 -5.79 -15.16
N VAL A 57 3.43 -6.43 -14.28
CA VAL A 57 3.07 -7.74 -13.70
C VAL A 57 1.73 -7.69 -12.98
N PHE A 58 1.56 -6.73 -12.09
CA PHE A 58 0.30 -6.57 -11.35
C PHE A 58 -0.85 -6.19 -12.28
N THR A 59 -0.65 -5.17 -13.12
CA THR A 59 -1.70 -4.66 -13.99
C THR A 59 -2.19 -5.72 -14.98
N ASP A 60 -1.28 -6.45 -15.59
CA ASP A 60 -1.65 -7.51 -16.54
C ASP A 60 -2.46 -8.61 -15.85
N ARG A 61 -2.07 -9.00 -14.64
CA ARG A 61 -2.81 -9.99 -13.87
C ARG A 61 -4.20 -9.50 -13.48
N ALA A 62 -4.31 -8.25 -13.06
CA ALA A 62 -5.58 -7.64 -12.68
C ALA A 62 -6.55 -7.61 -13.88
N ILE A 63 -6.06 -7.23 -15.04
CA ILE A 63 -6.85 -7.21 -16.28
C ILE A 63 -7.30 -8.64 -16.64
N LYS A 64 -6.38 -9.60 -16.55
CA LYS A 64 -6.68 -11.02 -16.83
C LYS A 64 -7.78 -11.56 -15.92
N GLU A 65 -7.81 -11.12 -14.66
CA GLU A 65 -8.83 -11.52 -13.69
C GLU A 65 -10.13 -10.71 -13.80
N GLY A 66 -10.24 -9.83 -14.79
CA GLY A 66 -11.48 -9.13 -15.13
C GLY A 66 -11.62 -7.74 -14.53
N TYR A 67 -10.58 -7.19 -13.92
CA TYR A 67 -10.64 -5.82 -13.38
C TYR A 67 -10.46 -4.80 -14.47
N ASN A 68 -11.23 -3.71 -14.39
CA ASN A 68 -11.26 -2.67 -15.39
C ASN A 68 -10.04 -1.76 -15.31
N LEU A 69 -9.32 -1.58 -16.42
CA LEU A 69 -8.12 -0.74 -16.48
C LEU A 69 -8.38 0.71 -16.03
N ASP A 70 -9.52 1.29 -16.42
CA ASP A 70 -9.83 2.67 -16.04
C ASP A 70 -9.93 2.84 -14.51
N TYR A 71 -10.48 1.86 -13.82
CA TYR A 71 -10.57 1.90 -12.36
C TYR A 71 -9.22 1.64 -11.70
N LEU A 72 -8.37 0.79 -12.29
CA LEU A 72 -6.99 0.59 -11.82
C LEU A 72 -6.21 1.90 -11.89
N VAL A 73 -6.38 2.65 -12.97
CA VAL A 73 -5.75 3.96 -13.16
C VAL A 73 -6.32 5.00 -12.19
N LYS A 74 -7.63 5.08 -12.04
CA LYS A 74 -8.29 6.01 -11.11
C LYS A 74 -7.92 5.75 -9.65
N ALA A 75 -7.77 4.49 -9.28
CA ALA A 75 -7.31 4.11 -7.94
C ALA A 75 -5.82 4.38 -7.74
N GLY A 76 -5.07 4.57 -8.83
CA GLY A 76 -3.65 4.89 -8.78
C GLY A 76 -2.73 3.69 -8.60
N VAL A 77 -3.21 2.46 -8.71
CA VAL A 77 -2.34 1.28 -8.69
C VAL A 77 -1.67 1.05 -10.04
N THR A 78 -2.23 1.63 -11.09
CA THR A 78 -1.72 1.59 -12.45
C THR A 78 -1.55 3.01 -12.97
N ILE A 79 -0.49 3.25 -13.72
CA ILE A 79 -0.24 4.52 -14.41
C ILE A 79 -0.47 4.30 -15.90
N ARG A 80 -1.24 5.20 -16.51
CA ARG A 80 -1.44 5.24 -17.95
C ARG A 80 -0.62 6.38 -18.53
N VAL A 81 0.15 6.09 -19.56
CA VAL A 81 0.89 7.10 -20.31
C VAL A 81 0.30 7.17 -21.70
N GLU A 82 -0.27 8.33 -22.05
CA GLU A 82 -0.78 8.58 -23.40
C GLU A 82 0.39 8.58 -24.39
N GLY A 83 0.25 7.83 -25.48
CA GLY A 83 1.23 7.84 -26.56
C GLY A 83 1.18 9.15 -27.32
N GLU A 84 2.34 9.55 -27.85
CA GLU A 84 2.39 10.62 -28.85
C GLU A 84 1.64 10.18 -30.11
N GLU A 85 1.32 11.14 -30.99
CA GLU A 85 0.62 10.86 -32.24
C GLU A 85 1.26 9.69 -33.00
N GLY A 86 0.45 8.65 -33.28
CA GLY A 86 0.90 7.43 -33.93
C GLY A 86 1.52 6.36 -32.99
N LYS A 87 1.60 6.60 -31.70
CA LYS A 87 2.07 5.61 -30.72
C LYS A 87 0.93 5.13 -29.83
N ALA A 88 0.98 3.86 -29.42
CA ALA A 88 -0.02 3.29 -28.52
C ALA A 88 0.07 3.87 -27.12
N THR A 89 -1.07 4.01 -26.46
CA THR A 89 -1.15 4.29 -25.02
C THR A 89 -0.55 3.11 -24.25
N MET A 90 0.30 3.41 -23.28
CA MET A 90 0.95 2.41 -22.44
C MET A 90 0.45 2.51 -21.00
N HIS A 91 0.51 1.39 -20.29
CA HIS A 91 0.23 1.36 -18.87
C HIS A 91 1.33 0.58 -18.14
N TYR A 92 1.53 0.90 -16.85
CA TYR A 92 2.51 0.21 -16.02
C TYR A 92 2.13 0.29 -14.54
N ASP A 93 2.73 -0.59 -13.74
CA ASP A 93 2.49 -0.66 -12.31
C ASP A 93 3.08 0.55 -11.59
N ARG A 94 2.28 1.19 -10.74
CA ARG A 94 2.78 2.31 -9.94
C ARG A 94 3.81 1.89 -8.89
N PHE A 95 3.65 0.70 -8.32
CA PHE A 95 4.38 0.29 -7.12
C PHE A 95 5.39 -0.84 -7.35
N ALA A 96 5.73 -1.14 -8.59
CA ALA A 96 6.63 -2.27 -8.93
C ALA A 96 7.88 -2.30 -8.04
N GLY A 97 8.17 -3.47 -7.46
CA GLY A 97 9.37 -3.70 -6.65
C GLY A 97 9.36 -3.06 -5.27
N ARG A 98 8.19 -2.68 -4.76
CA ARG A 98 8.06 -2.00 -3.47
C ARG A 98 7.36 -2.87 -2.44
N VAL A 99 7.75 -2.72 -1.17
CA VAL A 99 6.93 -3.22 -0.07
C VAL A 99 5.75 -2.27 0.11
N MET A 100 4.58 -2.84 0.43
CA MET A 100 3.31 -2.14 0.36
C MET A 100 2.67 -1.96 1.73
N PHE A 101 2.20 -0.73 1.96
CA PHE A 101 1.48 -0.33 3.16
C PHE A 101 0.07 0.12 2.74
N PRO A 102 -0.95 -0.74 2.90
CA PRO A 102 -2.32 -0.29 2.60
C PRO A 102 -2.74 0.83 3.54
N ILE A 103 -3.37 1.84 2.98
CA ILE A 103 -3.93 2.96 3.74
C ILE A 103 -5.42 2.71 3.89
N HIS A 104 -5.91 2.70 5.13
CA HIS A 104 -7.28 2.38 5.45
C HIS A 104 -8.05 3.63 5.87
N ASN A 105 -9.33 3.69 5.51
CA ASN A 105 -10.21 4.69 6.08
C ASN A 105 -10.63 4.27 7.51
N ILE A 106 -11.40 5.11 8.17
CA ILE A 106 -11.79 4.88 9.57
C ILE A 106 -12.62 3.61 9.78
N THR A 107 -13.28 3.12 8.75
CA THR A 107 -14.04 1.85 8.79
C THR A 107 -13.21 0.63 8.41
N GLY A 108 -11.94 0.80 8.12
CA GLY A 108 -11.02 -0.29 7.80
C GLY A 108 -10.98 -0.69 6.33
N ARG A 109 -11.58 0.08 5.43
CA ARG A 109 -11.51 -0.20 3.99
C ARG A 109 -10.24 0.41 3.40
N VAL A 110 -9.62 -0.27 2.45
CA VAL A 110 -8.40 0.20 1.78
C VAL A 110 -8.76 1.31 0.78
N ILE A 111 -8.19 2.48 0.97
CA ILE A 111 -8.44 3.65 0.12
C ILE A 111 -7.24 4.06 -0.72
N GLY A 112 -6.07 3.52 -0.43
CA GLY A 112 -4.84 3.80 -1.17
C GLY A 112 -3.68 2.98 -0.62
N PHE A 113 -2.49 3.29 -1.10
CA PHE A 113 -1.28 2.57 -0.72
C PHE A 113 -0.10 3.52 -0.60
N GLY A 114 0.82 3.19 0.31
CA GLY A 114 2.17 3.67 0.29
C GLY A 114 3.10 2.53 -0.14
N GLY A 115 4.07 2.83 -0.98
CA GLY A 115 5.05 1.84 -1.42
C GLY A 115 6.48 2.32 -1.15
N ARG A 116 7.27 1.49 -0.46
CA ARG A 116 8.67 1.81 -0.17
C ARG A 116 9.60 1.01 -1.06
N ALA A 117 10.46 1.72 -1.77
CA ALA A 117 11.48 1.11 -2.60
C ALA A 117 12.56 0.48 -1.72
N LEU A 118 13.05 -0.68 -2.14
CA LEU A 118 14.11 -1.41 -1.44
C LEU A 118 15.47 -1.24 -2.13
N LYS A 119 15.47 -0.80 -3.38
CA LYS A 119 16.70 -0.53 -4.14
C LYS A 119 17.22 0.87 -3.83
N LYS A 120 18.53 0.99 -3.63
CA LYS A 120 19.19 2.28 -3.35
C LYS A 120 19.07 3.26 -4.51
N GLU A 121 19.01 2.76 -5.76
CA GLU A 121 18.94 3.54 -6.99
C GLU A 121 17.56 4.12 -7.26
N ALA A 122 16.56 3.76 -6.50
CA ALA A 122 15.20 4.26 -6.71
C ALA A 122 15.16 5.78 -6.58
N LYS A 123 14.53 6.45 -7.56
CA LYS A 123 14.40 7.91 -7.58
C LYS A 123 13.59 8.43 -6.40
N ALA A 124 12.55 7.70 -6.01
CA ALA A 124 11.73 8.03 -4.87
C ALA A 124 11.71 6.85 -3.89
N LYS A 125 12.11 7.09 -2.65
CA LYS A 125 12.10 6.08 -1.59
C LYS A 125 10.68 5.65 -1.26
N TYR A 126 9.76 6.61 -1.17
CA TYR A 126 8.34 6.37 -0.94
C TYR A 126 7.52 6.94 -2.08
N VAL A 127 6.51 6.18 -2.50
CA VAL A 127 5.50 6.60 -3.46
C VAL A 127 4.14 6.29 -2.85
N ASN A 128 3.24 7.25 -2.86
CA ASN A 128 1.86 7.06 -2.38
C ASN A 128 0.90 7.02 -3.56
N SER A 129 -0.30 6.48 -3.32
CA SER A 129 -1.41 6.63 -4.25
C SER A 129 -1.68 8.10 -4.51
N PRO A 130 -2.09 8.48 -5.73
CA PRO A 130 -2.54 9.83 -6.00
C PRO A 130 -3.88 10.11 -5.33
N GLU A 131 -4.28 11.37 -5.28
CA GLU A 131 -5.63 11.75 -4.89
C GLU A 131 -6.66 11.00 -5.74
N SER A 132 -7.76 10.58 -5.14
CA SER A 132 -8.86 9.92 -5.83
C SER A 132 -10.19 10.30 -5.17
N GLU A 133 -11.30 9.81 -5.70
CA GLU A 133 -12.62 10.02 -5.08
C GLU A 133 -12.72 9.46 -3.66
N ILE A 134 -11.89 8.50 -3.31
CA ILE A 134 -11.92 7.84 -1.99
C ILE A 134 -10.68 8.10 -1.15
N TYR A 135 -9.65 8.75 -1.69
CA TYR A 135 -8.41 9.03 -0.98
C TYR A 135 -8.02 10.50 -1.08
N HIS A 136 -8.13 11.19 0.03
CA HIS A 136 -7.71 12.59 0.17
C HIS A 136 -6.61 12.67 1.22
N LYS A 137 -5.36 12.86 0.79
CA LYS A 137 -4.18 12.85 1.68
C LYS A 137 -4.31 13.76 2.89
N SER A 138 -4.89 14.94 2.69
CA SER A 138 -5.07 15.93 3.76
C SER A 138 -6.07 15.50 4.83
N LYS A 139 -6.85 14.46 4.59
CA LYS A 139 -7.92 14.01 5.50
C LYS A 139 -7.68 12.62 6.08
N VAL A 140 -6.51 12.02 5.82
CA VAL A 140 -6.23 10.64 6.20
C VAL A 140 -4.97 10.56 7.05
N LEU A 141 -5.06 9.81 8.14
CA LEU A 141 -3.92 9.45 8.97
C LEU A 141 -3.71 7.94 8.88
N TYR A 142 -2.48 7.54 8.54
CA TYR A 142 -2.13 6.13 8.43
C TYR A 142 -2.25 5.45 9.80
N GLY A 143 -2.90 4.29 9.81
CA GLY A 143 -3.04 3.46 11.00
C GLY A 143 -4.24 3.81 11.88
N MET A 144 -5.06 4.79 11.51
CA MET A 144 -6.17 5.25 12.33
C MET A 144 -7.13 4.13 12.79
N PRO A 145 -7.61 3.22 11.92
CA PRO A 145 -8.51 2.18 12.41
C PRO A 145 -7.88 1.26 13.45
N PHE A 146 -6.58 1.08 13.42
CA PHE A 146 -5.85 0.24 14.39
C PHE A 146 -5.54 0.99 15.69
N ALA A 147 -5.59 2.31 15.66
CA ALA A 147 -5.26 3.17 16.80
C ALA A 147 -6.49 3.66 17.58
N ARG A 148 -7.68 3.64 16.98
CA ARG A 148 -8.90 4.26 17.52
C ARG A 148 -9.20 3.87 18.97
N LYS A 149 -9.18 2.59 19.27
CA LYS A 149 -9.49 2.08 20.61
C LYS A 149 -8.48 2.56 21.65
N ALA A 150 -7.19 2.47 21.30
CA ALA A 150 -6.12 2.92 22.19
C ALA A 150 -6.15 4.44 22.38
N ILE A 151 -6.43 5.21 21.35
CA ILE A 151 -6.58 6.67 21.45
C ILE A 151 -7.71 7.02 22.43
N SER A 152 -8.84 6.33 22.33
CA SER A 152 -9.98 6.55 23.23
C SER A 152 -9.63 6.18 24.66
N THR A 153 -8.95 5.06 24.87
CA THR A 153 -8.58 4.57 26.20
C THR A 153 -7.52 5.46 26.86
N GLU A 154 -6.48 5.84 26.12
CA GLU A 154 -5.34 6.61 26.64
C GLU A 154 -5.59 8.13 26.62
N ASP A 155 -6.64 8.56 25.94
CA ASP A 155 -7.00 9.98 25.78
C ASP A 155 -5.87 10.83 25.18
N ASN A 156 -5.02 10.23 24.36
CA ASN A 156 -3.98 10.90 23.61
C ASN A 156 -3.56 10.06 22.39
N CYS A 157 -2.79 10.67 21.50
CA CYS A 157 -2.33 10.04 20.28
C CYS A 157 -0.91 10.53 19.94
N TYR A 158 -0.06 9.59 19.54
CA TYR A 158 1.25 9.92 18.98
C TYR A 158 1.12 10.12 17.47
N LEU A 159 1.63 11.22 16.98
CA LEU A 159 1.72 11.49 15.55
C LEU A 159 3.18 11.33 15.12
N VAL A 160 3.43 10.39 14.25
CA VAL A 160 4.77 10.10 13.71
C VAL A 160 4.81 10.35 12.22
N GLU A 161 6.01 10.32 11.62
CA GLU A 161 6.17 10.66 10.20
C GLU A 161 5.93 9.48 9.24
N GLY A 162 6.34 8.28 9.61
CA GLY A 162 6.44 7.15 8.71
C GLY A 162 5.54 5.96 9.02
N TYR A 163 5.23 5.18 7.99
CA TYR A 163 4.46 3.95 8.11
C TYR A 163 5.14 2.94 9.05
N THR A 164 6.46 2.78 8.90
CA THR A 164 7.25 1.85 9.73
C THR A 164 7.28 2.27 11.18
N ASP A 165 7.24 3.56 11.47
CA ASP A 165 7.18 4.05 12.85
C ASP A 165 5.86 3.61 13.52
N VAL A 166 4.75 3.70 12.79
CA VAL A 166 3.44 3.25 13.31
C VAL A 166 3.46 1.76 13.61
N THR A 167 3.92 0.94 12.67
CA THR A 167 3.95 -0.51 12.86
C THR A 167 4.88 -0.93 13.99
N SER A 168 6.05 -0.31 14.10
CA SER A 168 7.02 -0.60 15.16
C SER A 168 6.51 -0.20 16.54
N MET A 169 5.91 0.97 16.68
CA MET A 169 5.32 1.42 17.93
C MET A 169 4.14 0.55 18.34
N HIS A 170 3.26 0.22 17.39
CA HIS A 170 2.13 -0.65 17.63
C HIS A 170 2.58 -2.02 18.16
N GLN A 171 3.62 -2.59 17.54
CA GLN A 171 4.19 -3.87 17.96
C GLN A 171 4.74 -3.82 19.38
N SER A 172 5.32 -2.71 19.79
CA SER A 172 5.88 -2.55 21.15
C SER A 172 4.83 -2.21 22.22
N GLY A 173 3.55 -2.21 21.84
CA GLY A 173 2.43 -1.98 22.76
C GLY A 173 1.91 -0.54 22.76
N ILE A 174 2.51 0.35 21.97
CA ILE A 174 2.04 1.73 21.80
C ILE A 174 1.11 1.76 20.59
N GLU A 175 -0.18 1.50 20.84
CA GLU A 175 -1.15 1.34 19.77
C GLU A 175 -1.86 2.65 19.40
N ASN A 176 -1.79 3.67 20.25
CA ASN A 176 -2.36 5.00 20.02
C ASN A 176 -1.44 5.86 19.14
N VAL A 177 -1.07 5.34 17.98
CA VAL A 177 -0.10 5.95 17.08
C VAL A 177 -0.63 5.99 15.65
N VAL A 178 -0.45 7.14 15.00
CA VAL A 178 -0.82 7.35 13.59
C VAL A 178 0.29 8.14 12.90
N ALA A 179 0.27 8.13 11.57
CA ALA A 179 1.21 8.92 10.78
C ALA A 179 0.50 9.77 9.74
N SER A 180 1.10 10.92 9.46
CA SER A 180 0.75 11.72 8.29
C SER A 180 1.41 11.08 7.06
N SER A 181 0.64 10.82 6.03
CA SER A 181 1.16 10.19 4.81
C SER A 181 1.58 11.22 3.76
#